data_bfa6961e47d5467c9fe0aa8325757218
#
_entry.id   bfa6961e47d5467c9fe0aa8325757218
#
_cell.length_a   1.000
_cell.length_b   1.000
_cell.length_c   1.000
_cell.angle_alpha   90.00
_cell.angle_beta   90.00
_cell.angle_gamma   90.00
#
_symmetry.space_group_name_H-M   'P 1'
#
loop_
_entity.id
_entity.type
_entity.pdbx_description
1 polymer ?
#
loop_
_entity_poly.entity_id
_entity_poly.type
_entity_poly.pdbx_seq_one_letter_code
_entity_poly.pdbx_strand_id
1 'polypeptide(L)'
;MNQNSSSRFTPILLALCLVAGILIGTFYANHFSGNRLNIINTNSNKVNDLLRIIDDQYVDTVNMTELVEQAMPRILAELDPHSGYIRAKDAEASVESLKGSFSGIGVSFTKQNDTARIISVIKGGPSEKVGLLAGDRIVNVDGKDITAKEITAEDCMKLMKGKKGTKVKLGIQRMGEKKPLYYTITRGDIPVHSIEATYMLTPETGYVKIKSFSETTYPELLVALAELNQKGFKNLVIDLRDNTGGIMQTAIQMANIFLPKNRLILYTEGRKFPREEYKSDGRGAFPNLPLTVLVNEGSASASEIFAGAIQDNDRGTIIGRRTYGKGLVQQPIEFRDGSMIRLTIARYYTPSGRCIQKPYEKGHGEEYENDLIERYERGEFFSQDSIKQSGPQFKTRLGRTVYGSGGIMPDIFVPEDTSDVTSYYKEALISGLIYQYAFNFADSHRQELNELETNEELVRYLDRKNIVGKFADFAQHRGLRRRNLMLYKSRKLFRKSLYASIINNVKETEQFYEFINSDDAVVERAIKVLEEGKAFPEAPQKAPSENKK
;
A
#
# COMPACT_ATOMS: atom_id res chain seq x y z
N MET A 1 -77.69 47.37 8.74
CA MET A 1 -76.37 47.61 8.06
C MET A 1 -75.30 47.62 9.16
N ASN A 2 -74.66 46.47 9.43
CA ASN A 2 -73.53 46.37 10.35
C ASN A 2 -72.24 46.47 9.55
N GLN A 3 -71.54 47.58 9.67
CA GLN A 3 -70.24 47.77 9.14
C GLN A 3 -69.19 47.13 10.06
N ASN A 4 -68.41 46.23 9.49
CA ASN A 4 -67.29 45.51 10.13
C ASN A 4 -66.20 46.45 10.68
N SER A 5 -66.12 46.58 12.00
CA SER A 5 -65.04 47.31 12.69
C SER A 5 -63.70 46.54 12.77
N SER A 6 -63.65 45.36 12.20
CA SER A 6 -62.46 44.48 12.26
C SER A 6 -61.30 44.87 11.31
N SER A 7 -61.56 45.77 10.33
CA SER A 7 -60.58 46.13 9.31
C SER A 7 -59.43 47.05 9.74
N ARG A 8 -59.57 47.76 10.86
CA ARG A 8 -58.54 48.73 11.32
C ARG A 8 -57.43 48.15 12.16
N PHE A 9 -57.67 47.00 12.77
CA PHE A 9 -56.60 46.29 13.57
C PHE A 9 -55.83 45.21 12.81
N THR A 10 -56.31 44.81 11.67
CA THR A 10 -55.67 43.76 10.84
C THR A 10 -54.22 44.09 10.46
N PRO A 11 -53.86 45.33 10.02
CA PRO A 11 -52.47 45.64 9.69
C PRO A 11 -51.56 45.69 10.93
N ILE A 12 -52.11 46.11 12.09
CA ILE A 12 -51.37 46.13 13.37
C ILE A 12 -51.11 44.69 13.85
N LEU A 13 -52.06 43.77 13.68
CA LEU A 13 -51.94 42.38 14.05
C LEU A 13 -50.95 41.66 13.15
N LEU A 14 -50.96 41.94 11.84
CA LEU A 14 -49.99 41.43 10.89
C LEU A 14 -48.56 41.91 11.18
N ALA A 15 -48.40 43.20 11.53
CA ALA A 15 -47.09 43.74 11.91
C ALA A 15 -46.57 43.09 13.21
N LEU A 16 -47.44 42.88 14.20
CA LEU A 16 -47.11 42.20 15.45
C LEU A 16 -46.72 40.73 15.25
N CYS A 17 -47.43 40.01 14.37
CA CYS A 17 -47.07 38.63 13.99
C CYS A 17 -45.75 38.57 13.26
N LEU A 18 -45.44 39.53 12.41
CA LEU A 18 -44.17 39.62 11.69
C LEU A 18 -42.99 39.91 12.62
N VAL A 19 -43.16 40.85 13.55
CA VAL A 19 -42.17 41.15 14.59
C VAL A 19 -41.99 39.97 15.54
N ALA A 20 -43.06 39.31 15.97
CA ALA A 20 -42.99 38.11 16.80
C ALA A 20 -42.32 36.95 16.06
N GLY A 21 -42.62 36.77 14.77
CA GLY A 21 -41.96 35.77 13.91
C GLY A 21 -40.45 36.01 13.76
N ILE A 22 -40.04 37.28 13.59
CA ILE A 22 -38.63 37.66 13.54
C ILE A 22 -37.94 37.41 14.89
N LEU A 23 -38.56 37.79 16.00
CA LEU A 23 -38.02 37.59 17.34
C LEU A 23 -37.94 36.11 17.71
N ILE A 24 -38.97 35.33 17.40
CA ILE A 24 -38.95 33.87 17.60
C ILE A 24 -37.92 33.23 16.68
N GLY A 25 -37.82 33.64 15.42
CA GLY A 25 -36.83 33.15 14.45
C GLY A 25 -35.40 33.46 14.87
N THR A 26 -35.14 34.69 15.36
CA THR A 26 -33.82 35.07 15.88
C THR A 26 -33.49 34.37 17.20
N PHE A 27 -34.48 34.22 18.08
CA PHE A 27 -34.32 33.45 19.33
C PHE A 27 -34.07 31.97 19.04
N TYR A 28 -34.79 31.39 18.11
CA TYR A 28 -34.58 30.00 17.67
C TYR A 28 -33.22 29.81 16.95
N ALA A 29 -32.86 30.73 16.07
CA ALA A 29 -31.55 30.75 15.42
C ALA A 29 -30.42 30.91 16.42
N ASN A 30 -30.56 31.72 17.44
CA ASN A 30 -29.54 31.93 18.49
C ASN A 30 -29.50 30.84 19.58
N HIS A 31 -30.63 30.18 19.87
CA HIS A 31 -30.72 29.18 20.95
C HIS A 31 -30.69 27.73 20.48
N PHE A 32 -31.19 27.41 19.28
CA PHE A 32 -31.32 26.05 18.73
C PHE A 32 -30.49 25.78 17.51
N SER A 33 -29.93 26.75 16.81
CA SER A 33 -28.81 26.57 15.92
C SER A 33 -27.54 26.35 16.78
N GLY A 34 -27.61 25.24 17.46
CA GLY A 34 -26.87 24.89 18.62
C GLY A 34 -25.40 25.28 18.56
N ASN A 35 -24.77 25.32 19.69
CA ASN A 35 -23.33 25.34 20.02
C ASN A 35 -22.35 24.61 19.05
N ARG A 36 -22.83 24.10 17.92
CA ARG A 36 -22.01 23.57 16.85
C ARG A 36 -21.30 24.66 16.04
N LEU A 37 -21.82 25.88 15.97
CA LEU A 37 -21.14 27.00 15.31
C LEU A 37 -20.35 27.88 16.30
N ASN A 38 -20.70 27.88 17.59
CA ASN A 38 -19.92 28.60 18.62
C ASN A 38 -18.68 27.87 19.12
N ILE A 39 -18.42 26.62 18.64
CA ILE A 39 -17.16 25.92 18.87
C ILE A 39 -16.15 26.21 17.74
N ILE A 40 -16.52 26.95 16.72
CA ILE A 40 -15.55 27.58 15.84
C ILE A 40 -15.05 28.82 16.61
N ASN A 41 -14.10 28.55 17.50
CA ASN A 41 -13.41 29.53 18.33
C ASN A 41 -13.08 30.79 17.52
N THR A 42 -13.03 31.93 18.21
CA THR A 42 -12.46 33.19 17.74
C THR A 42 -11.19 33.08 16.90
N ASN A 43 -10.46 31.96 16.98
CA ASN A 43 -9.25 31.67 16.19
C ASN A 43 -9.54 31.18 14.75
N SER A 44 -10.67 30.54 14.45
CA SER A 44 -11.00 30.16 13.06
C SER A 44 -11.42 31.35 12.22
N ASN A 45 -12.00 32.39 12.88
CA ASN A 45 -12.27 33.65 12.23
C ASN A 45 -10.96 34.35 11.81
N LYS A 46 -9.86 34.23 12.59
CA LYS A 46 -8.57 34.83 12.23
C LYS A 46 -8.00 34.29 10.92
N VAL A 47 -8.19 33.02 10.58
CA VAL A 47 -7.72 32.47 9.30
C VAL A 47 -8.51 33.09 8.15
N ASN A 48 -9.83 33.18 8.27
CA ASN A 48 -10.67 33.81 7.26
C ASN A 48 -10.40 35.31 7.16
N ASP A 49 -10.20 36.01 8.28
CA ASP A 49 -9.84 37.43 8.30
C ASP A 49 -8.46 37.67 7.67
N LEU A 50 -7.48 36.80 7.95
CA LEU A 50 -6.15 36.86 7.32
C LEU A 50 -6.26 36.73 5.79
N LEU A 51 -7.03 35.74 5.31
CA LEU A 51 -7.23 35.54 3.87
C LEU A 51 -7.89 36.76 3.21
N ARG A 52 -8.88 37.38 3.88
CA ARG A 52 -9.54 38.60 3.40
C ARG A 52 -8.59 39.79 3.38
N ILE A 53 -7.76 39.96 4.41
CA ILE A 53 -6.78 41.06 4.48
C ILE A 53 -5.75 40.89 3.38
N ILE A 54 -5.29 39.66 3.10
CA ILE A 54 -4.35 39.39 1.99
C ILE A 54 -5.00 39.74 0.65
N ASP A 55 -6.23 39.32 0.40
CA ASP A 55 -6.96 39.57 -0.83
C ASP A 55 -7.19 41.08 -1.07
N ASP A 56 -7.48 41.84 0.01
CA ASP A 56 -7.82 43.28 -0.03
C ASP A 56 -6.57 44.21 -0.03
N GLN A 57 -5.52 43.85 0.72
CA GLN A 57 -4.45 44.79 1.08
C GLN A 57 -3.03 44.39 0.64
N TYR A 58 -2.83 43.18 0.13
CA TYR A 58 -1.50 42.75 -0.27
C TYR A 58 -1.03 43.54 -1.51
N VAL A 59 0.25 43.86 -1.55
CA VAL A 59 0.85 44.72 -2.59
C VAL A 59 0.69 44.19 -4.00
N ASP A 60 0.70 42.86 -4.18
CA ASP A 60 0.55 42.20 -5.47
C ASP A 60 -0.74 41.38 -5.54
N THR A 61 -1.19 41.09 -6.76
CA THR A 61 -2.36 40.20 -6.96
C THR A 61 -2.03 38.78 -6.53
N VAL A 62 -2.84 38.21 -5.62
CA VAL A 62 -2.68 36.84 -5.11
C VAL A 62 -3.77 35.92 -5.67
N ASN A 63 -3.38 34.75 -6.12
CA ASN A 63 -4.33 33.67 -6.39
C ASN A 63 -4.76 33.03 -5.06
N MET A 64 -5.89 33.48 -4.52
CA MET A 64 -6.39 33.02 -3.23
C MET A 64 -6.67 31.51 -3.19
N THR A 65 -7.13 30.94 -4.31
CA THR A 65 -7.35 29.47 -4.41
C THR A 65 -6.04 28.72 -4.23
N GLU A 66 -5.01 29.10 -4.96
CA GLU A 66 -3.69 28.45 -4.87
C GLU A 66 -3.04 28.67 -3.49
N LEU A 67 -3.22 29.84 -2.88
CA LEU A 67 -2.75 30.12 -1.52
C LEU A 67 -3.39 29.18 -0.49
N VAL A 68 -4.70 28.97 -0.55
CA VAL A 68 -5.43 28.05 0.32
C VAL A 68 -4.99 26.61 0.06
N GLU A 69 -4.88 26.19 -1.20
CA GLU A 69 -4.37 24.87 -1.61
C GLU A 69 -2.97 24.55 -1.05
N GLN A 70 -2.11 25.57 -0.92
CA GLN A 70 -0.77 25.41 -0.35
C GLN A 70 -0.77 25.45 1.20
N ALA A 71 -1.75 26.11 1.82
CA ALA A 71 -1.86 26.22 3.25
C ALA A 71 -2.45 24.94 3.90
N MET A 72 -3.40 24.28 3.23
CA MET A 72 -4.10 23.10 3.77
C MET A 72 -3.15 21.97 4.21
N PRO A 73 -2.15 21.55 3.42
CA PRO A 73 -1.20 20.52 3.85
C PRO A 73 -0.43 20.92 5.11
N ARG A 74 -0.03 22.20 5.23
CA ARG A 74 0.72 22.70 6.38
C ARG A 74 -0.09 22.68 7.67
N ILE A 75 -1.39 23.07 7.59
CA ILE A 75 -2.30 23.02 8.73
C ILE A 75 -2.48 21.58 9.23
N LEU A 76 -2.61 20.63 8.32
CA LEU A 76 -2.81 19.21 8.69
C LEU A 76 -1.52 18.57 9.24
N ALA A 77 -0.36 18.97 8.76
CA ALA A 77 0.94 18.50 9.26
C ALA A 77 1.16 18.81 10.75
N GLU A 78 0.53 19.86 11.28
CA GLU A 78 0.56 20.19 12.71
C GLU A 78 -0.25 19.22 13.60
N LEU A 79 -1.03 18.30 13.02
CA LEU A 79 -1.85 17.36 13.77
C LEU A 79 -1.16 16.03 14.00
N ASP A 80 -0.72 15.39 12.91
CA ASP A 80 -0.03 14.11 12.90
C ASP A 80 0.60 13.87 11.50
N PRO A 81 1.56 12.93 11.37
CA PRO A 81 2.25 12.69 10.10
C PRO A 81 1.40 12.01 9.02
N HIS A 82 0.17 11.63 9.30
CA HIS A 82 -0.68 10.87 8.39
C HIS A 82 -1.92 11.61 7.93
N SER A 83 -2.35 12.65 8.66
CA SER A 83 -3.42 13.55 8.20
C SER A 83 -2.90 14.37 7.02
N GLY A 84 -3.65 14.39 5.91
CA GLY A 84 -3.18 15.03 4.70
C GLY A 84 -4.31 15.62 3.85
N TYR A 85 -3.95 16.59 3.03
CA TYR A 85 -4.80 17.21 2.03
C TYR A 85 -4.53 16.62 0.64
N ILE A 86 -5.58 16.36 -0.10
CA ILE A 86 -5.54 15.81 -1.45
C ILE A 86 -6.30 16.77 -2.36
N ARG A 87 -5.62 17.33 -3.34
CA ARG A 87 -6.21 18.25 -4.30
C ARG A 87 -7.26 17.55 -5.16
N ALA A 88 -8.27 18.27 -5.63
CA ALA A 88 -9.35 17.73 -6.46
C ALA A 88 -8.84 16.92 -7.67
N LYS A 89 -7.77 17.38 -8.32
CA LYS A 89 -7.15 16.67 -9.45
C LYS A 89 -6.52 15.32 -9.11
N ASP A 90 -6.16 15.10 -7.83
CA ASP A 90 -5.46 13.92 -7.34
C ASP A 90 -6.40 12.99 -6.53
N ALA A 91 -7.62 13.46 -6.24
CA ALA A 91 -8.61 12.78 -5.39
C ALA A 91 -9.02 11.42 -5.99
N GLU A 92 -9.34 11.37 -7.28
CA GLU A 92 -9.72 10.12 -7.97
C GLU A 92 -8.59 9.08 -7.89
N ALA A 93 -7.36 9.48 -8.19
CA ALA A 93 -6.20 8.58 -8.14
C ALA A 93 -5.92 8.05 -6.72
N SER A 94 -6.17 8.86 -5.68
CA SER A 94 -5.97 8.44 -4.29
C SER A 94 -6.94 7.35 -3.82
N VAL A 95 -8.12 7.28 -4.45
CA VAL A 95 -9.18 6.30 -4.13
C VAL A 95 -9.07 5.05 -5.01
N GLU A 96 -8.57 5.17 -6.24
CA GLU A 96 -8.42 4.04 -7.19
C GLU A 96 -7.67 2.85 -6.59
N SER A 97 -6.57 3.10 -5.89
CA SER A 97 -5.77 2.04 -5.29
C SER A 97 -6.52 1.23 -4.22
N LEU A 98 -7.50 1.84 -3.55
CA LEU A 98 -8.33 1.20 -2.55
C LEU A 98 -9.48 0.40 -3.18
N LYS A 99 -9.97 0.84 -4.35
CA LYS A 99 -11.04 0.13 -5.08
C LYS A 99 -10.59 -1.17 -5.75
N GLY A 100 -9.27 -1.39 -5.90
CA GLY A 100 -8.74 -2.55 -6.62
C GLY A 100 -8.94 -2.49 -8.13
N SER A 101 -9.20 -1.31 -8.68
CA SER A 101 -9.28 -1.06 -10.13
C SER A 101 -9.08 0.42 -10.44
N PHE A 102 -8.58 0.70 -11.64
CA PHE A 102 -8.52 2.06 -12.17
C PHE A 102 -9.03 2.11 -13.61
N SER A 103 -9.38 3.28 -14.10
CA SER A 103 -9.81 3.45 -15.49
C SER A 103 -8.64 3.80 -16.41
N GLY A 104 -8.44 2.97 -17.44
CA GLY A 104 -7.31 3.12 -18.36
C GLY A 104 -7.36 2.18 -19.55
N ILE A 105 -6.19 1.96 -20.14
CA ILE A 105 -6.06 1.13 -21.36
C ILE A 105 -5.66 -0.33 -21.07
N GLY A 106 -5.16 -0.66 -19.87
CA GLY A 106 -4.79 -2.03 -19.48
C GLY A 106 -3.47 -2.51 -20.06
N VAL A 107 -2.40 -1.73 -19.86
CA VAL A 107 -1.03 -2.14 -20.16
C VAL A 107 -0.12 -1.81 -18.98
N SER A 108 0.86 -2.69 -18.73
CA SER A 108 2.04 -2.36 -17.94
C SER A 108 3.14 -1.91 -18.91
N PHE A 109 3.79 -0.79 -18.63
CA PHE A 109 4.84 -0.26 -19.50
C PHE A 109 5.99 0.33 -18.69
N THR A 110 7.15 0.43 -19.32
CA THR A 110 8.29 1.18 -18.79
C THR A 110 8.73 2.21 -19.82
N LYS A 111 9.19 3.37 -19.33
CA LYS A 111 9.82 4.37 -20.19
C LYS A 111 11.33 4.30 -20.02
N GLN A 112 12.03 3.89 -21.09
CA GLN A 112 13.49 3.89 -21.15
C GLN A 112 13.94 4.84 -22.25
N ASN A 113 14.81 5.77 -21.88
CA ASN A 113 15.26 6.86 -22.74
C ASN A 113 14.07 7.67 -23.29
N ASP A 114 13.80 7.52 -24.58
CA ASP A 114 12.79 8.23 -25.37
C ASP A 114 11.51 7.42 -25.64
N THR A 115 11.41 6.17 -25.16
CA THR A 115 10.32 5.28 -25.60
C THR A 115 9.58 4.63 -24.43
N ALA A 116 8.25 4.73 -24.44
CA ALA A 116 7.36 3.97 -23.56
C ALA A 116 7.10 2.59 -24.19
N ARG A 117 7.61 1.52 -23.58
CA ARG A 117 7.52 0.14 -24.10
C ARG A 117 6.57 -0.69 -23.23
N ILE A 118 5.63 -1.38 -23.87
CA ILE A 118 4.69 -2.29 -23.21
C ILE A 118 5.44 -3.53 -22.71
N ILE A 119 5.39 -3.78 -21.42
CA ILE A 119 5.91 -4.99 -20.76
C ILE A 119 4.89 -6.11 -20.88
N SER A 120 3.64 -5.82 -20.50
CA SER A 120 2.52 -6.76 -20.54
C SER A 120 1.21 -6.07 -20.88
N VAL A 121 0.29 -6.82 -21.46
CA VAL A 121 -1.09 -6.40 -21.73
C VAL A 121 -2.00 -7.19 -20.80
N ILE A 122 -2.88 -6.48 -20.09
CA ILE A 122 -3.78 -7.10 -19.11
C ILE A 122 -4.84 -7.92 -19.85
N LYS A 123 -4.92 -9.20 -19.49
CA LYS A 123 -5.85 -10.17 -20.07
C LYS A 123 -7.31 -9.73 -19.88
N GLY A 124 -8.11 -9.81 -20.94
CA GLY A 124 -9.48 -9.30 -20.97
C GLY A 124 -9.61 -7.78 -21.03
N GLY A 125 -8.49 -7.05 -20.95
CA GLY A 125 -8.44 -5.60 -20.92
C GLY A 125 -8.69 -4.92 -22.27
N PRO A 126 -8.85 -3.58 -22.27
CA PRO A 126 -9.12 -2.80 -23.50
C PRO A 126 -8.01 -2.91 -24.55
N SER A 127 -6.76 -2.97 -24.15
CA SER A 127 -5.60 -3.05 -25.05
C SER A 127 -5.47 -4.42 -25.72
N GLU A 128 -5.77 -5.49 -25.02
CA GLU A 128 -5.78 -6.84 -25.59
C GLU A 128 -6.83 -6.95 -26.70
N LYS A 129 -8.03 -6.40 -26.46
CA LYS A 129 -9.16 -6.42 -27.44
C LYS A 129 -8.83 -5.76 -28.75
N VAL A 130 -7.92 -4.80 -28.78
CA VAL A 130 -7.48 -4.12 -30.01
C VAL A 130 -6.17 -4.70 -30.58
N GLY A 131 -5.57 -5.72 -29.93
CA GLY A 131 -4.41 -6.42 -30.43
C GLY A 131 -3.06 -5.75 -30.14
N LEU A 132 -2.96 -4.99 -29.01
CA LEU A 132 -1.67 -4.57 -28.49
C LEU A 132 -0.90 -5.77 -27.92
N LEU A 133 0.42 -5.76 -28.04
CA LEU A 133 1.30 -6.84 -27.64
C LEU A 133 2.40 -6.35 -26.68
N ALA A 134 2.89 -7.26 -25.84
CA ALA A 134 4.13 -7.03 -25.10
C ALA A 134 5.28 -6.79 -26.09
N GLY A 135 6.15 -5.81 -25.80
CA GLY A 135 7.21 -5.37 -26.71
C GLY A 135 6.83 -4.20 -27.64
N ASP A 136 5.56 -3.89 -27.80
CA ASP A 136 5.10 -2.70 -28.54
C ASP A 136 5.66 -1.42 -27.92
N ARG A 137 6.03 -0.46 -28.77
CA ARG A 137 6.55 0.85 -28.34
C ARG A 137 5.51 1.92 -28.61
N ILE A 138 5.03 2.57 -27.56
CA ILE A 138 4.11 3.68 -27.66
C ILE A 138 4.92 4.93 -28.02
N VAL A 139 4.68 5.48 -29.19
CA VAL A 139 5.37 6.67 -29.70
C VAL A 139 4.48 7.91 -29.75
N ASN A 140 3.16 7.73 -29.74
CA ASN A 140 2.21 8.83 -29.81
C ASN A 140 0.94 8.51 -29.01
N VAL A 141 0.40 9.52 -28.32
CA VAL A 141 -0.90 9.45 -27.61
C VAL A 141 -1.73 10.66 -28.01
N ASP A 142 -2.89 10.43 -28.63
CA ASP A 142 -3.83 11.46 -29.10
C ASP A 142 -3.16 12.58 -29.95
N GLY A 143 -2.21 12.20 -30.82
CA GLY A 143 -1.46 13.11 -31.67
C GLY A 143 -0.24 13.73 -31.01
N LYS A 144 -0.06 13.59 -29.69
CA LYS A 144 1.13 14.07 -28.97
C LYS A 144 2.26 13.04 -29.07
N ASP A 145 3.41 13.47 -29.58
CA ASP A 145 4.63 12.67 -29.53
C ASP A 145 5.12 12.53 -28.08
N ILE A 146 5.32 11.29 -27.65
CA ILE A 146 5.81 10.99 -26.27
C ILE A 146 7.24 10.43 -26.26
N THR A 147 7.97 10.56 -27.39
CA THR A 147 9.33 10.06 -27.50
C THR A 147 10.37 11.04 -26.94
N ALA A 148 9.98 12.26 -26.59
CA ALA A 148 10.90 13.23 -25.97
C ALA A 148 11.39 12.75 -24.59
N LYS A 149 12.67 13.01 -24.29
CA LYS A 149 13.31 12.58 -23.02
C LYS A 149 12.71 13.26 -21.79
N GLU A 150 12.19 14.46 -21.96
CA GLU A 150 11.58 15.30 -20.92
C GLU A 150 10.22 14.74 -20.46
N ILE A 151 9.57 13.93 -21.30
CA ILE A 151 8.29 13.30 -20.95
C ILE A 151 8.58 12.10 -20.05
N THR A 152 8.06 12.14 -18.82
CA THR A 152 8.27 11.09 -17.83
C THR A 152 7.32 9.89 -18.04
N ALA A 153 7.57 8.78 -17.38
CA ALA A 153 6.63 7.64 -17.36
C ALA A 153 5.28 8.03 -16.75
N GLU A 154 5.30 8.93 -15.77
CA GLU A 154 4.10 9.46 -15.14
C GLU A 154 3.27 10.30 -16.11
N ASP A 155 3.90 11.14 -16.94
CA ASP A 155 3.22 11.89 -17.97
C ASP A 155 2.57 10.98 -19.02
N CYS A 156 3.27 9.93 -19.43
CA CYS A 156 2.72 8.91 -20.32
C CYS A 156 1.50 8.23 -19.69
N MET A 157 1.59 7.87 -18.41
CA MET A 157 0.49 7.25 -17.66
C MET A 157 -0.72 8.18 -17.58
N LYS A 158 -0.53 9.48 -17.26
CA LYS A 158 -1.61 10.48 -17.22
C LYS A 158 -2.31 10.64 -18.56
N LEU A 159 -1.60 10.57 -19.67
CA LEU A 159 -2.17 10.63 -21.02
C LEU A 159 -2.99 9.38 -21.36
N MET A 160 -2.56 8.20 -20.93
CA MET A 160 -3.23 6.93 -21.21
C MET A 160 -4.40 6.64 -20.27
N LYS A 161 -4.34 7.08 -19.00
CA LYS A 161 -5.47 7.06 -18.06
C LYS A 161 -6.57 8.03 -18.49
N GLY A 162 -7.76 7.86 -17.93
CA GLY A 162 -8.88 8.76 -18.10
C GLY A 162 -10.21 8.08 -17.88
N LYS A 163 -11.29 8.84 -17.91
CA LYS A 163 -12.63 8.38 -17.54
C LYS A 163 -13.06 7.18 -18.39
N LYS A 164 -13.63 6.15 -17.74
CA LYS A 164 -14.21 4.96 -18.39
C LYS A 164 -15.14 5.32 -19.55
N GLY A 165 -15.02 4.60 -20.67
CA GLY A 165 -15.80 4.83 -21.88
C GLY A 165 -15.25 5.90 -22.81
N THR A 166 -14.26 6.71 -22.38
CA THR A 166 -13.58 7.65 -23.29
C THR A 166 -12.58 6.92 -24.17
N LYS A 167 -12.26 7.50 -25.33
CA LYS A 167 -11.33 6.91 -26.29
C LYS A 167 -9.97 7.60 -26.22
N VAL A 168 -8.92 6.83 -26.48
CA VAL A 168 -7.56 7.32 -26.68
C VAL A 168 -6.97 6.66 -27.92
N LYS A 169 -6.24 7.42 -28.73
CA LYS A 169 -5.57 6.93 -29.93
C LYS A 169 -4.07 6.79 -29.66
N LEU A 170 -3.54 5.57 -29.82
CA LEU A 170 -2.11 5.30 -29.67
C LEU A 170 -1.43 5.08 -31.01
N GLY A 171 -0.27 5.67 -31.22
CA GLY A 171 0.68 5.32 -32.26
C GLY A 171 1.70 4.34 -31.71
N ILE A 172 1.82 3.18 -32.32
CA ILE A 172 2.63 2.05 -31.87
C ILE A 172 3.69 1.71 -32.90
N GLN A 173 4.95 1.69 -32.49
CA GLN A 173 6.04 1.12 -33.29
C GLN A 173 6.27 -0.32 -32.85
N ARG A 174 5.87 -1.27 -33.67
CA ARG A 174 6.05 -2.71 -33.45
C ARG A 174 7.31 -3.20 -34.17
N MET A 175 8.03 -4.13 -33.53
CA MET A 175 9.22 -4.74 -34.13
C MET A 175 8.83 -5.49 -35.41
N GLY A 176 9.57 -5.25 -36.50
CA GLY A 176 9.26 -5.83 -37.82
C GLY A 176 8.34 -4.96 -38.70
N GLU A 177 7.64 -4.00 -38.13
CA GLU A 177 6.78 -3.10 -38.90
C GLU A 177 7.56 -1.84 -39.34
N LYS A 178 7.43 -1.47 -40.64
CA LYS A 178 8.13 -0.30 -41.18
C LYS A 178 7.48 1.04 -40.84
N LYS A 179 6.17 1.04 -40.53
CA LYS A 179 5.39 2.24 -40.19
C LYS A 179 4.67 2.06 -38.87
N PRO A 180 4.43 3.14 -38.11
CA PRO A 180 3.64 3.06 -36.90
C PRO A 180 2.23 2.55 -37.16
N LEU A 181 1.74 1.66 -36.31
CA LEU A 181 0.36 1.18 -36.26
C LEU A 181 -0.44 2.11 -35.35
N TYR A 182 -1.72 2.35 -35.69
CA TYR A 182 -2.59 3.20 -34.88
C TYR A 182 -3.76 2.40 -34.32
N TYR A 183 -3.93 2.47 -33.01
CA TYR A 183 -5.01 1.80 -32.28
C TYR A 183 -5.87 2.83 -31.55
N THR A 184 -7.20 2.70 -31.67
CA THR A 184 -8.15 3.48 -30.86
C THR A 184 -8.70 2.58 -29.77
N ILE A 185 -8.41 2.93 -28.52
CA ILE A 185 -8.73 2.14 -27.34
C ILE A 185 -9.81 2.86 -26.56
N THR A 186 -10.89 2.14 -26.21
CA THR A 186 -11.90 2.66 -25.28
C THR A 186 -11.45 2.32 -23.87
N ARG A 187 -11.19 3.33 -23.03
CA ARG A 187 -10.78 3.13 -21.63
C ARG A 187 -11.82 2.33 -20.85
N GLY A 188 -11.37 1.41 -20.04
CA GLY A 188 -12.20 0.53 -19.23
C GLY A 188 -11.63 0.35 -17.83
N ASP A 189 -12.36 -0.38 -16.98
CA ASP A 189 -11.86 -0.76 -15.67
C ASP A 189 -10.73 -1.77 -15.82
N ILE A 190 -9.60 -1.45 -15.24
CA ILE A 190 -8.40 -2.27 -15.23
C ILE A 190 -8.26 -2.82 -13.82
N PRO A 191 -8.42 -4.14 -13.60
CA PRO A 191 -8.27 -4.72 -12.28
C PRO A 191 -6.81 -4.57 -11.81
N VAL A 192 -6.67 -4.21 -10.54
CA VAL A 192 -5.40 -4.24 -9.81
C VAL A 192 -5.51 -5.32 -8.77
N HIS A 193 -4.90 -6.47 -9.05
CA HIS A 193 -4.93 -7.58 -8.12
C HIS A 193 -4.12 -7.25 -6.87
N SER A 194 -4.74 -7.50 -5.72
CA SER A 194 -4.11 -7.35 -4.41
C SER A 194 -3.29 -8.58 -4.04
N ILE A 195 -3.65 -9.74 -4.59
CA ILE A 195 -2.89 -10.99 -4.46
C ILE A 195 -2.01 -11.13 -5.69
N GLU A 196 -0.69 -11.08 -5.48
CA GLU A 196 0.30 -11.13 -6.55
C GLU A 196 0.76 -12.55 -6.89
N ALA A 197 0.67 -13.49 -5.94
CA ALA A 197 1.06 -14.88 -6.17
C ALA A 197 0.28 -15.84 -5.25
N THR A 198 -0.07 -17.01 -5.80
CA THR A 198 -0.74 -18.12 -5.10
C THR A 198 -0.23 -19.45 -5.64
N TYR A 199 0.62 -20.15 -4.89
CA TYR A 199 1.20 -21.43 -5.32
C TYR A 199 1.58 -22.31 -4.13
N MET A 200 1.98 -23.54 -4.41
CA MET A 200 2.47 -24.49 -3.41
C MET A 200 3.98 -24.33 -3.23
N LEU A 201 4.43 -23.87 -2.04
CA LEU A 201 5.87 -23.80 -1.66
C LEU A 201 6.48 -25.20 -1.49
N THR A 202 5.69 -26.12 -0.92
CA THR A 202 6.02 -27.53 -0.77
C THR A 202 4.77 -28.33 -1.11
N PRO A 203 4.81 -29.67 -1.24
CA PRO A 203 3.60 -30.47 -1.48
C PRO A 203 2.46 -30.27 -0.48
N GLU A 204 2.76 -29.76 0.73
CA GLU A 204 1.78 -29.55 1.80
C GLU A 204 1.60 -28.08 2.21
N THR A 205 2.43 -27.16 1.74
CA THR A 205 2.43 -25.75 2.19
C THR A 205 2.05 -24.82 1.05
N GLY A 206 0.91 -24.14 1.19
CA GLY A 206 0.48 -23.09 0.30
C GLY A 206 1.11 -21.74 0.65
N TYR A 207 1.27 -20.87 -0.35
CA TYR A 207 1.78 -19.52 -0.23
C TYR A 207 0.84 -18.52 -0.89
N VAL A 208 0.60 -17.40 -0.20
CA VAL A 208 -0.17 -16.28 -0.74
C VAL A 208 0.58 -14.98 -0.48
N LYS A 209 0.93 -14.27 -1.55
CA LYS A 209 1.51 -12.92 -1.49
C LYS A 209 0.43 -11.87 -1.59
N ILE A 210 0.31 -11.02 -0.58
CA ILE A 210 -0.68 -9.95 -0.54
C ILE A 210 0.04 -8.61 -0.59
N LYS A 211 -0.19 -7.84 -1.64
CA LYS A 211 0.49 -6.55 -1.90
C LYS A 211 -0.18 -5.38 -1.19
N SER A 212 -1.50 -5.41 -1.08
CA SER A 212 -2.30 -4.33 -0.47
C SER A 212 -3.63 -4.86 0.04
N PHE A 213 -4.34 -4.05 0.82
CA PHE A 213 -5.69 -4.33 1.28
C PHE A 213 -6.68 -3.41 0.56
N SER A 214 -7.22 -3.86 -0.55
CA SER A 214 -8.27 -3.19 -1.34
C SER A 214 -9.64 -3.82 -1.11
N GLU A 215 -10.69 -3.30 -1.77
CA GLU A 215 -12.03 -3.90 -1.76
C GLU A 215 -12.05 -5.32 -2.35
N THR A 216 -11.14 -5.62 -3.28
CA THR A 216 -11.07 -6.92 -3.97
C THR A 216 -10.22 -7.95 -3.24
N THR A 217 -9.40 -7.57 -2.24
CA THR A 217 -8.44 -8.48 -1.59
C THR A 217 -9.12 -9.66 -0.89
N TYR A 218 -10.24 -9.41 -0.19
CA TYR A 218 -10.94 -10.50 0.50
C TYR A 218 -11.50 -11.56 -0.47
N PRO A 219 -12.27 -11.21 -1.52
CA PRO A 219 -12.69 -12.20 -2.51
C PRO A 219 -11.52 -12.86 -3.25
N GLU A 220 -10.45 -12.12 -3.58
CA GLU A 220 -9.24 -12.69 -4.18
C GLU A 220 -8.59 -13.75 -3.25
N LEU A 221 -8.53 -13.48 -1.94
CA LEU A 221 -8.01 -14.43 -0.97
C LEU A 221 -8.87 -15.70 -0.88
N LEU A 222 -10.19 -15.58 -0.96
CA LEU A 222 -11.07 -16.75 -0.97
C LEU A 222 -10.83 -17.64 -2.21
N VAL A 223 -10.62 -17.04 -3.37
CA VAL A 223 -10.25 -17.75 -4.61
C VAL A 223 -8.90 -18.44 -4.43
N ALA A 224 -7.88 -17.72 -3.97
CA ALA A 224 -6.53 -18.25 -3.71
C ALA A 224 -6.57 -19.46 -2.75
N LEU A 225 -7.31 -19.36 -1.64
CA LEU A 225 -7.46 -20.46 -0.69
C LEU A 225 -8.23 -21.65 -1.28
N ALA A 226 -9.21 -21.41 -2.14
CA ALA A 226 -9.92 -22.49 -2.84
C ALA A 226 -9.01 -23.24 -3.83
N GLU A 227 -8.17 -22.53 -4.57
CA GLU A 227 -7.16 -23.12 -5.46
C GLU A 227 -6.12 -23.94 -4.71
N LEU A 228 -5.59 -23.42 -3.59
CA LEU A 228 -4.68 -24.18 -2.73
C LEU A 228 -5.35 -25.41 -2.12
N ASN A 229 -6.63 -25.29 -1.74
CA ASN A 229 -7.38 -26.41 -1.21
C ASN A 229 -7.58 -27.54 -2.24
N GLN A 230 -7.77 -27.20 -3.52
CA GLN A 230 -7.81 -28.18 -4.61
C GLN A 230 -6.45 -28.89 -4.79
N LYS A 231 -5.34 -28.19 -4.50
CA LYS A 231 -3.98 -28.75 -4.51
C LYS A 231 -3.63 -29.52 -3.22
N GLY A 232 -4.53 -29.54 -2.23
CA GLY A 232 -4.40 -30.33 -1.01
C GLY A 232 -3.47 -29.73 0.05
N PHE A 233 -3.34 -28.39 0.13
CA PHE A 233 -2.51 -27.75 1.14
C PHE A 233 -2.98 -28.09 2.57
N LYS A 234 -2.02 -28.23 3.48
CA LYS A 234 -2.25 -28.49 4.91
C LYS A 234 -1.71 -27.36 5.79
N ASN A 235 -0.83 -26.54 5.27
CA ASN A 235 -0.18 -25.41 5.93
C ASN A 235 -0.25 -24.18 5.04
N LEU A 236 -0.20 -22.98 5.63
CA LEU A 236 -0.31 -21.73 4.89
C LEU A 236 0.76 -20.72 5.32
N VAL A 237 1.38 -20.10 4.34
CA VAL A 237 2.21 -18.90 4.48
C VAL A 237 1.49 -17.72 3.85
N ILE A 238 1.18 -16.68 4.65
CA ILE A 238 0.70 -15.38 4.14
C ILE A 238 1.86 -14.39 4.20
N ASP A 239 2.24 -13.85 3.05
CA ASP A 239 3.32 -12.88 2.95
C ASP A 239 2.79 -11.45 2.82
N LEU A 240 3.00 -10.67 3.89
CA LEU A 240 2.66 -9.25 4.00
C LEU A 240 3.90 -8.34 3.94
N ARG A 241 5.06 -8.85 3.58
CA ARG A 241 6.26 -8.01 3.43
C ARG A 241 6.02 -6.95 2.35
N ASP A 242 6.45 -5.72 2.60
CA ASP A 242 6.25 -4.55 1.72
C ASP A 242 4.78 -4.21 1.41
N ASN A 243 3.86 -4.67 2.24
CA ASN A 243 2.43 -4.34 2.17
C ASN A 243 2.12 -3.16 3.11
N THR A 244 1.96 -1.98 2.55
CA THR A 244 1.71 -0.73 3.30
C THR A 244 0.29 -0.62 3.89
N GLY A 245 -0.53 -1.67 3.73
CA GLY A 245 -1.89 -1.73 4.27
C GLY A 245 -2.97 -1.40 3.24
N GLY A 246 -3.99 -0.68 3.68
CA GLY A 246 -5.17 -0.31 2.90
C GLY A 246 -6.43 -0.30 3.75
N ILE A 247 -7.49 -0.95 3.30
CA ILE A 247 -8.81 -0.94 3.93
C ILE A 247 -8.83 -1.80 5.21
N MET A 248 -9.13 -1.17 6.35
CA MET A 248 -9.26 -1.82 7.66
C MET A 248 -10.29 -2.96 7.63
N GLN A 249 -11.46 -2.72 7.04
CA GLN A 249 -12.53 -3.71 6.97
C GLN A 249 -12.10 -4.99 6.25
N THR A 250 -11.29 -4.87 5.20
CA THR A 250 -10.73 -6.01 4.46
C THR A 250 -9.79 -6.85 5.35
N ALA A 251 -8.93 -6.21 6.16
CA ALA A 251 -8.07 -6.92 7.10
C ALA A 251 -8.89 -7.66 8.18
N ILE A 252 -9.99 -7.06 8.66
CA ILE A 252 -10.93 -7.69 9.60
C ILE A 252 -11.57 -8.95 8.97
N GLN A 253 -12.07 -8.83 7.75
CA GLN A 253 -12.66 -9.96 7.02
C GLN A 253 -11.67 -11.11 6.82
N MET A 254 -10.43 -10.77 6.45
CA MET A 254 -9.37 -11.76 6.28
C MET A 254 -8.99 -12.44 7.60
N ALA A 255 -8.84 -11.69 8.70
CA ALA A 255 -8.55 -12.26 10.00
C ALA A 255 -9.68 -13.20 10.47
N ASN A 256 -10.94 -12.85 10.14
CA ASN A 256 -12.09 -13.68 10.46
C ASN A 256 -12.04 -15.08 9.82
N ILE A 257 -11.37 -15.25 8.67
CA ILE A 257 -11.19 -16.57 8.01
C ILE A 257 -10.46 -17.56 8.93
N PHE A 258 -9.52 -17.07 9.73
CA PHE A 258 -8.58 -17.88 10.51
C PHE A 258 -8.91 -17.92 12.01
N LEU A 259 -9.77 -17.04 12.51
CA LEU A 259 -10.06 -16.94 13.94
C LEU A 259 -11.32 -17.71 14.34
N PRO A 260 -11.30 -18.46 15.46
CA PRO A 260 -12.50 -19.05 16.04
C PRO A 260 -13.51 -17.97 16.44
N LYS A 261 -14.78 -18.35 16.62
CA LYS A 261 -15.87 -17.45 17.02
C LYS A 261 -15.55 -16.64 18.29
N ASN A 262 -16.00 -15.37 18.32
CA ASN A 262 -15.88 -14.43 19.44
C ASN A 262 -14.42 -14.06 19.82
N ARG A 263 -13.47 -14.17 18.91
CA ARG A 263 -12.12 -13.63 19.11
C ARG A 263 -12.10 -12.16 18.73
N LEU A 264 -11.56 -11.33 19.62
CA LEU A 264 -11.32 -9.92 19.29
C LEU A 264 -10.28 -9.85 18.16
N ILE A 265 -10.56 -9.10 17.10
CA ILE A 265 -9.65 -8.84 15.99
C ILE A 265 -8.91 -7.53 16.26
N LEU A 266 -9.66 -6.48 16.56
CA LEU A 266 -9.17 -5.18 17.02
C LEU A 266 -10.31 -4.43 17.70
N TYR A 267 -9.98 -3.31 18.33
CA TYR A 267 -10.94 -2.24 18.60
C TYR A 267 -10.37 -0.89 18.18
N THR A 268 -11.27 0.05 17.88
CA THR A 268 -10.93 1.44 17.58
C THR A 268 -11.45 2.36 18.66
N GLU A 269 -10.71 3.44 18.95
CA GLU A 269 -11.11 4.44 19.93
C GLU A 269 -10.54 5.82 19.58
N GLY A 270 -11.35 6.86 19.68
CA GLY A 270 -10.96 8.23 19.42
C GLY A 270 -11.78 9.22 20.26
N ARG A 271 -11.36 10.48 20.28
CA ARG A 271 -11.99 11.53 21.10
C ARG A 271 -13.51 11.67 20.86
N LYS A 272 -13.97 11.54 19.61
CA LYS A 272 -15.37 11.64 19.19
C LYS A 272 -15.94 10.30 18.69
N PHE A 273 -15.11 9.29 18.65
CA PHE A 273 -15.43 7.95 18.20
C PHE A 273 -15.27 7.02 19.40
N PRO A 274 -16.38 6.60 20.05
CA PRO A 274 -16.32 5.71 21.20
C PRO A 274 -15.68 4.37 20.80
N ARG A 275 -15.24 3.62 21.79
CA ARG A 275 -14.64 2.29 21.58
C ARG A 275 -15.61 1.39 20.82
N GLU A 276 -15.14 0.86 19.69
CA GLU A 276 -15.85 -0.08 18.84
C GLU A 276 -15.01 -1.35 18.68
N GLU A 277 -15.57 -2.51 19.04
CA GLU A 277 -14.89 -3.80 19.00
C GLU A 277 -15.31 -4.62 17.77
N TYR A 278 -14.31 -5.14 17.07
CA TYR A 278 -14.50 -6.04 15.92
C TYR A 278 -14.10 -7.46 16.33
N LYS A 279 -15.06 -8.38 16.27
CA LYS A 279 -14.88 -9.78 16.68
C LYS A 279 -15.17 -10.74 15.53
N SER A 280 -14.48 -11.87 15.54
CA SER A 280 -14.74 -12.95 14.60
C SER A 280 -16.12 -13.60 14.84
N ASP A 281 -16.81 -13.92 13.74
CA ASP A 281 -18.17 -14.49 13.75
C ASP A 281 -18.20 -16.03 13.80
N GLY A 282 -17.05 -16.67 13.60
CA GLY A 282 -16.89 -18.12 13.59
C GLY A 282 -17.30 -18.80 12.28
N ARG A 283 -17.50 -18.03 11.21
CA ARG A 283 -17.80 -18.55 9.86
C ARG A 283 -16.55 -18.77 9.02
N GLY A 284 -15.37 -18.46 9.54
CA GLY A 284 -14.10 -18.67 8.86
C GLY A 284 -13.84 -20.15 8.57
N ALA A 285 -13.35 -20.45 7.37
CA ALA A 285 -13.15 -21.81 6.90
C ALA A 285 -11.91 -22.50 7.48
N PHE A 286 -10.95 -21.73 8.03
CA PHE A 286 -9.63 -22.25 8.38
C PHE A 286 -9.18 -21.94 9.83
N PRO A 287 -10.03 -22.12 10.87
CA PRO A 287 -9.68 -21.75 12.25
C PRO A 287 -8.53 -22.60 12.84
N ASN A 288 -8.25 -23.76 12.29
CA ASN A 288 -7.24 -24.71 12.79
C ASN A 288 -6.10 -24.95 11.80
N LEU A 289 -6.07 -24.28 10.65
CA LEU A 289 -5.01 -24.42 9.66
C LEU A 289 -3.68 -23.89 10.23
N PRO A 290 -2.57 -24.64 10.23
CA PRO A 290 -1.25 -24.11 10.58
C PRO A 290 -0.89 -22.91 9.70
N LEU A 291 -0.62 -21.75 10.33
CA LEU A 291 -0.46 -20.47 9.67
C LEU A 291 0.80 -19.77 10.13
N THR A 292 1.61 -19.32 9.18
CA THR A 292 2.66 -18.33 9.40
C THR A 292 2.40 -17.06 8.60
N VAL A 293 2.75 -15.91 9.16
CA VAL A 293 2.61 -14.60 8.52
C VAL A 293 3.97 -13.94 8.42
N LEU A 294 4.39 -13.63 7.20
CA LEU A 294 5.67 -12.96 6.95
C LEU A 294 5.47 -11.45 6.96
N VAL A 295 6.33 -10.75 7.70
CA VAL A 295 6.29 -9.30 7.84
C VAL A 295 7.69 -8.70 7.77
N ASN A 296 7.76 -7.40 7.38
CA ASN A 296 8.97 -6.61 7.44
C ASN A 296 8.65 -5.14 7.78
N GLU A 297 9.64 -4.29 7.77
CA GLU A 297 9.53 -2.85 8.02
C GLU A 297 8.59 -2.09 7.06
N GLY A 298 8.31 -2.66 5.87
CA GLY A 298 7.32 -2.16 4.92
C GLY A 298 5.89 -2.61 5.20
N SER A 299 5.68 -3.55 6.13
CA SER A 299 4.35 -3.99 6.55
C SER A 299 3.71 -2.95 7.46
N ALA A 300 2.59 -2.31 7.05
CA ALA A 300 2.00 -1.21 7.79
C ALA A 300 0.46 -1.27 7.85
N SER A 301 -0.14 -0.57 8.82
CA SER A 301 -1.60 -0.31 8.88
C SER A 301 -2.44 -1.60 8.87
N ALA A 302 -3.25 -1.85 7.81
CA ALA A 302 -4.09 -3.05 7.68
C ALA A 302 -3.28 -4.36 7.76
N SER A 303 -2.03 -4.38 7.28
CA SER A 303 -1.10 -5.52 7.47
C SER A 303 -0.81 -5.77 8.94
N GLU A 304 -0.65 -4.70 9.71
CA GLU A 304 -0.38 -4.79 11.15
C GLU A 304 -1.64 -5.16 11.94
N ILE A 305 -2.83 -4.78 11.45
CA ILE A 305 -4.11 -5.24 11.99
C ILE A 305 -4.20 -6.76 11.86
N PHE A 306 -3.97 -7.28 10.65
CA PHE A 306 -4.01 -8.72 10.41
C PHE A 306 -2.96 -9.46 11.23
N ALA A 307 -1.69 -9.05 11.15
CA ALA A 307 -0.59 -9.68 11.90
C ALA A 307 -0.81 -9.62 13.42
N GLY A 308 -1.26 -8.48 13.94
CA GLY A 308 -1.57 -8.29 15.36
C GLY A 308 -2.75 -9.13 15.84
N ALA A 309 -3.79 -9.27 15.01
CA ALA A 309 -4.93 -10.14 15.31
C ALA A 309 -4.51 -11.62 15.41
N ILE A 310 -3.65 -12.08 14.50
CA ILE A 310 -3.11 -13.45 14.51
C ILE A 310 -2.18 -13.66 15.71
N GLN A 311 -1.24 -12.73 15.97
CA GLN A 311 -0.27 -12.84 17.04
C GLN A 311 -0.92 -12.81 18.42
N ASP A 312 -1.78 -11.82 18.69
CA ASP A 312 -2.32 -11.59 20.04
C ASP A 312 -3.39 -12.64 20.44
N ASN A 313 -4.02 -13.28 19.44
CA ASN A 313 -4.87 -14.46 19.66
C ASN A 313 -4.08 -15.77 19.74
N ASP A 314 -2.75 -15.75 19.59
CA ASP A 314 -1.90 -16.95 19.52
C ASP A 314 -2.37 -17.94 18.44
N ARG A 315 -2.86 -17.39 17.29
CA ARG A 315 -3.47 -18.17 16.21
C ARG A 315 -2.45 -18.66 15.17
N GLY A 316 -1.33 -18.00 15.08
CA GLY A 316 -0.28 -18.31 14.13
C GLY A 316 1.02 -17.61 14.53
N THR A 317 2.12 -17.92 13.84
CA THR A 317 3.45 -17.41 14.11
C THR A 317 3.81 -16.30 13.13
N ILE A 318 4.24 -15.15 13.64
CA ILE A 318 4.71 -14.01 12.86
C ILE A 318 6.22 -14.12 12.67
N ILE A 319 6.69 -14.06 11.42
CA ILE A 319 8.11 -14.30 11.08
C ILE A 319 8.64 -13.12 10.25
N GLY A 320 9.87 -12.71 10.50
CA GLY A 320 10.56 -11.67 9.73
C GLY A 320 11.13 -10.56 10.58
N ARG A 321 10.83 -9.29 10.26
CA ARG A 321 11.32 -8.11 10.96
C ARG A 321 10.17 -7.26 11.48
N ARG A 322 10.48 -6.37 12.43
CA ARG A 322 9.51 -5.46 13.05
C ARG A 322 8.81 -4.59 12.00
N THR A 323 7.49 -4.51 12.08
CA THR A 323 6.66 -3.75 11.15
C THR A 323 6.82 -2.23 11.31
N TYR A 324 6.12 -1.46 10.50
CA TYR A 324 6.24 0.00 10.42
C TYR A 324 5.78 0.74 11.69
N GLY A 325 4.65 0.34 12.28
CA GLY A 325 4.08 1.00 13.45
C GLY A 325 3.06 2.09 13.13
N LYS A 326 2.09 1.84 12.23
CA LYS A 326 0.98 2.74 11.95
C LYS A 326 -0.31 2.23 12.58
N GLY A 327 -0.66 2.79 13.75
CA GLY A 327 -1.85 2.44 14.55
C GLY A 327 -2.98 3.48 14.51
N LEU A 328 -3.08 4.27 13.44
CA LEU A 328 -4.05 5.35 13.27
C LEU A 328 -5.15 4.97 12.27
N VAL A 329 -6.38 5.33 12.59
CA VAL A 329 -7.55 5.20 11.71
C VAL A 329 -7.82 6.53 11.04
N GLN A 330 -7.83 6.52 9.72
CA GLN A 330 -8.03 7.70 8.90
C GLN A 330 -9.38 7.64 8.19
N GLN A 331 -10.06 8.78 8.09
CA GLN A 331 -11.30 8.94 7.34
C GLN A 331 -11.10 9.96 6.23
N PRO A 332 -11.45 9.63 4.97
CA PRO A 332 -11.54 10.61 3.90
C PRO A 332 -12.79 11.48 4.10
N ILE A 333 -12.63 12.79 3.94
CA ILE A 333 -13.71 13.78 4.00
C ILE A 333 -13.58 14.65 2.75
N GLU A 334 -14.61 14.64 1.89
CA GLU A 334 -14.62 15.40 0.64
C GLU A 334 -15.13 16.81 0.85
N PHE A 335 -14.51 17.76 0.15
CA PHE A 335 -14.98 19.13 0.01
C PHE A 335 -15.84 19.29 -1.24
N ARG A 336 -16.58 20.41 -1.33
CA ARG A 336 -17.50 20.68 -2.44
C ARG A 336 -16.81 20.85 -3.80
N ASP A 337 -15.55 21.21 -3.80
CA ASP A 337 -14.72 21.40 -5.00
C ASP A 337 -14.09 20.08 -5.51
N GLY A 338 -14.37 18.96 -4.82
CA GLY A 338 -13.82 17.65 -5.13
C GLY A 338 -12.45 17.38 -4.51
N SER A 339 -11.85 18.33 -3.80
CA SER A 339 -10.69 18.06 -2.95
C SER A 339 -11.10 17.29 -1.71
N MET A 340 -10.14 16.66 -1.02
CA MET A 340 -10.44 15.90 0.19
C MET A 340 -9.34 16.04 1.25
N ILE A 341 -9.72 15.82 2.49
CA ILE A 341 -8.76 15.56 3.57
C ILE A 341 -8.84 14.10 4.00
N ARG A 342 -7.70 13.54 4.31
CA ARG A 342 -7.59 12.28 5.03
C ARG A 342 -7.24 12.61 6.48
N LEU A 343 -8.22 12.52 7.37
CA LEU A 343 -8.09 12.94 8.76
C LEU A 343 -7.99 11.75 9.70
N THR A 344 -7.03 11.77 10.60
CA THR A 344 -6.93 10.80 11.70
C THR A 344 -8.04 11.07 12.72
N ILE A 345 -8.93 10.08 12.90
CA ILE A 345 -10.12 10.19 13.75
C ILE A 345 -10.06 9.30 14.99
N ALA A 346 -9.27 8.21 14.96
CA ALA A 346 -9.14 7.25 16.03
C ALA A 346 -7.77 6.55 16.00
N ARG A 347 -7.46 5.83 17.07
CA ARG A 347 -6.41 4.81 17.09
C ARG A 347 -7.04 3.44 17.05
N TYR A 348 -6.31 2.44 16.52
CA TYR A 348 -6.71 1.06 16.70
C TYR A 348 -5.77 0.33 17.66
N TYR A 349 -6.33 -0.66 18.29
CA TYR A 349 -5.71 -1.48 19.32
C TYR A 349 -5.88 -2.94 18.97
N THR A 350 -4.83 -3.71 19.13
CA THR A 350 -4.84 -5.15 18.89
C THR A 350 -5.59 -5.90 20.01
N PRO A 351 -5.84 -7.21 19.88
CA PRO A 351 -6.57 -7.98 20.89
C PRO A 351 -5.97 -7.94 22.31
N SER A 352 -4.67 -7.77 22.44
CA SER A 352 -4.02 -7.59 23.76
C SER A 352 -4.25 -6.21 24.38
N GLY A 353 -4.86 -5.27 23.66
CA GLY A 353 -5.10 -3.90 24.09
C GLY A 353 -3.96 -2.93 23.79
N ARG A 354 -2.89 -3.36 23.09
CA ARG A 354 -1.77 -2.48 22.73
C ARG A 354 -2.10 -1.64 21.50
N CYS A 355 -1.75 -0.35 21.57
CA CYS A 355 -1.63 0.51 20.40
C CYS A 355 -0.22 0.33 19.81
N ILE A 356 -0.14 0.00 18.53
CA ILE A 356 1.14 -0.26 17.86
C ILE A 356 1.74 1.00 17.22
N GLN A 357 1.03 2.13 17.31
CA GLN A 357 1.49 3.40 16.74
C GLN A 357 2.86 3.78 17.28
N LYS A 358 3.85 3.95 16.39
CA LYS A 358 5.15 4.48 16.79
C LYS A 358 5.01 5.94 17.26
N PRO A 359 5.83 6.40 18.21
CA PRO A 359 5.78 7.76 18.71
C PRO A 359 5.95 8.78 17.57
N TYR A 360 5.29 9.91 17.68
CA TYR A 360 5.48 11.08 16.82
C TYR A 360 5.25 12.36 17.62
N GLU A 361 5.91 13.42 17.21
CA GLU A 361 5.67 14.77 17.71
C GLU A 361 4.90 15.57 16.67
N LYS A 362 3.98 16.42 17.15
CA LYS A 362 3.17 17.28 16.28
C LYS A 362 4.07 18.30 15.59
N GLY A 363 3.87 18.51 14.29
CA GLY A 363 4.69 19.41 13.49
C GLY A 363 6.06 18.85 13.07
N HIS A 364 6.47 17.67 13.56
CA HIS A 364 7.76 17.03 13.30
C HIS A 364 7.63 15.80 12.37
N GLY A 365 6.98 15.97 11.24
CA GLY A 365 6.74 14.87 10.27
C GLY A 365 8.01 14.27 9.67
N GLU A 366 9.06 15.08 9.48
CA GLU A 366 10.34 14.62 8.92
C GLU A 366 11.05 13.61 9.82
N GLU A 367 11.05 13.81 11.13
CA GLU A 367 11.63 12.86 12.09
C GLU A 367 10.89 11.54 12.08
N TYR A 368 9.58 11.60 11.94
CA TYR A 368 8.74 10.41 11.82
C TYR A 368 9.04 9.59 10.56
N GLU A 369 9.29 10.24 9.43
CA GLU A 369 9.65 9.59 8.17
C GLU A 369 11.06 8.99 8.22
N ASN A 370 11.99 9.64 8.91
CA ASN A 370 13.37 9.19 9.06
C ASN A 370 13.54 7.98 9.99
N ASP A 371 12.52 7.58 10.77
CA ASP A 371 12.59 6.43 11.70
C ASP A 371 13.11 5.14 11.02
N LEU A 372 12.72 4.85 9.79
CA LEU A 372 13.22 3.66 9.08
C LEU A 372 14.73 3.73 8.80
N ILE A 373 15.22 4.90 8.45
CA ILE A 373 16.65 5.14 8.22
C ILE A 373 17.42 4.97 9.54
N GLU A 374 16.90 5.57 10.62
CA GLU A 374 17.50 5.43 11.95
C GLU A 374 17.50 3.96 12.46
N ARG A 375 16.42 3.22 12.19
CA ARG A 375 16.34 1.77 12.51
C ARG A 375 17.40 0.98 11.76
N TYR A 376 17.60 1.28 10.47
CA TYR A 376 18.65 0.68 9.65
C TYR A 376 20.05 1.00 10.18
N GLU A 377 20.32 2.27 10.48
CA GLU A 377 21.61 2.73 11.01
C GLU A 377 21.94 2.15 12.38
N ARG A 378 20.94 1.95 13.24
CA ARG A 378 21.09 1.25 14.54
C ARG A 378 21.33 -0.25 14.41
N GLY A 379 21.24 -0.82 13.21
CA GLY A 379 21.42 -2.25 12.95
C GLY A 379 20.20 -3.11 13.26
N GLU A 380 19.02 -2.53 13.44
CA GLU A 380 17.80 -3.24 13.79
C GLU A 380 17.37 -4.29 12.74
N PHE A 381 17.73 -4.08 11.48
CA PHE A 381 17.40 -5.03 10.40
C PHE A 381 18.34 -6.25 10.40
N PHE A 382 19.47 -6.16 11.09
CA PHE A 382 20.52 -7.16 11.07
C PHE A 382 20.65 -7.95 12.38
N SER A 383 20.14 -7.40 13.50
CA SER A 383 20.23 -8.02 14.81
C SER A 383 19.02 -7.71 15.68
N GLN A 384 18.48 -8.76 16.29
CA GLN A 384 17.39 -8.63 17.27
C GLN A 384 17.83 -7.82 18.50
N ASP A 385 19.09 -7.91 18.92
CA ASP A 385 19.63 -7.20 20.08
C ASP A 385 19.69 -5.67 19.87
N SER A 386 19.70 -5.23 18.61
CA SER A 386 19.68 -3.81 18.26
C SER A 386 18.27 -3.19 18.34
N ILE A 387 17.24 -3.99 18.57
CA ILE A 387 15.86 -3.53 18.61
C ILE A 387 15.58 -2.90 19.98
N LYS A 388 15.36 -1.58 20.02
CA LYS A 388 14.92 -0.90 21.24
C LYS A 388 13.44 -1.21 21.51
N GLN A 389 13.19 -2.04 22.52
CA GLN A 389 11.83 -2.30 23.01
C GLN A 389 11.50 -1.24 24.07
N SER A 390 10.89 -0.12 23.66
CA SER A 390 10.61 1.02 24.54
C SER A 390 9.14 1.19 24.93
N GLY A 391 8.25 0.34 24.42
CA GLY A 391 6.81 0.45 24.65
C GLY A 391 6.29 -0.30 25.89
N PRO A 392 5.06 -0.03 26.32
CA PRO A 392 4.41 -0.77 27.39
C PRO A 392 4.21 -2.24 27.01
N GLN A 393 4.31 -3.10 28.04
CA GLN A 393 4.15 -4.54 27.87
C GLN A 393 2.68 -4.96 27.98
N PHE A 394 2.29 -5.86 27.12
CA PHE A 394 0.96 -6.48 27.08
C PHE A 394 1.10 -8.01 27.04
N LYS A 395 -0.02 -8.70 27.16
CA LYS A 395 -0.06 -10.16 27.12
C LYS A 395 -0.99 -10.64 26.01
N THR A 396 -0.50 -11.59 25.22
CA THR A 396 -1.35 -12.34 24.30
C THR A 396 -2.34 -13.22 25.08
N ARG A 397 -3.24 -13.87 24.39
CA ARG A 397 -4.23 -14.77 25.00
C ARG A 397 -3.60 -15.89 25.85
N LEU A 398 -2.47 -16.44 25.42
CA LEU A 398 -1.71 -17.47 26.16
C LEU A 398 -0.72 -16.89 27.18
N GLY A 399 -0.65 -15.57 27.33
CA GLY A 399 0.22 -14.90 28.29
C GLY A 399 1.63 -14.62 27.80
N ARG A 400 1.94 -14.76 26.50
CA ARG A 400 3.21 -14.32 25.91
C ARG A 400 3.32 -12.79 25.98
N THR A 401 4.53 -12.29 26.19
CA THR A 401 4.76 -10.83 26.24
C THR A 401 4.85 -10.26 24.83
N VAL A 402 4.09 -9.18 24.59
CA VAL A 402 4.14 -8.36 23.38
C VAL A 402 4.23 -6.89 23.77
N TYR A 403 4.69 -6.03 22.87
CA TYR A 403 4.98 -4.63 23.16
C TYR A 403 4.10 -3.70 22.32
N GLY A 404 3.69 -2.58 22.90
CA GLY A 404 3.04 -1.48 22.20
C GLY A 404 4.05 -0.46 21.66
N SER A 405 3.54 0.58 20.98
CA SER A 405 4.32 1.75 20.56
C SER A 405 5.53 1.46 19.66
N GLY A 406 5.33 0.81 18.53
CA GLY A 406 6.45 0.60 17.60
C GLY A 406 6.26 -0.52 16.59
N GLY A 407 5.00 -0.82 16.20
CA GLY A 407 4.67 -1.88 15.25
C GLY A 407 4.54 -3.26 15.89
N ILE A 408 4.41 -4.26 15.04
CA ILE A 408 4.34 -5.67 15.42
C ILE A 408 5.76 -6.25 15.41
N MET A 409 6.22 -6.69 16.57
CA MET A 409 7.45 -7.45 16.69
C MET A 409 7.18 -8.89 16.26
N PRO A 410 7.96 -9.47 15.33
CA PRO A 410 7.76 -10.87 14.94
C PRO A 410 8.05 -11.82 16.11
N ASP A 411 7.38 -12.96 16.13
CA ASP A 411 7.67 -14.04 17.09
C ASP A 411 9.02 -14.69 16.79
N ILE A 412 9.38 -14.72 15.50
CA ILE A 412 10.68 -15.22 15.05
C ILE A 412 11.31 -14.14 14.17
N PHE A 413 12.39 -13.57 14.68
CA PHE A 413 13.17 -12.60 13.94
C PHE A 413 14.08 -13.31 12.92
N VAL A 414 14.06 -12.80 11.68
CA VAL A 414 14.99 -13.23 10.62
C VAL A 414 15.70 -12.00 10.08
N PRO A 415 17.03 -11.90 10.31
CA PRO A 415 17.80 -10.73 9.88
C PRO A 415 17.91 -10.63 8.36
N GLU A 416 18.14 -9.43 7.87
CA GLU A 416 18.54 -9.20 6.50
C GLU A 416 20.00 -9.61 6.29
N ASP A 417 20.26 -10.46 5.29
CA ASP A 417 21.61 -10.87 4.95
C ASP A 417 22.25 -9.85 3.99
N THR A 418 23.24 -9.14 4.49
CA THR A 418 24.04 -8.18 3.71
C THR A 418 25.48 -8.63 3.48
N SER A 419 25.82 -9.88 3.79
CA SER A 419 27.19 -10.40 3.76
C SER A 419 27.85 -10.27 2.38
N ASP A 420 27.08 -10.43 1.30
CA ASP A 420 27.54 -10.37 -0.08
C ASP A 420 27.31 -9.02 -0.77
N VAL A 421 26.79 -8.02 -0.03
CA VAL A 421 26.49 -6.70 -0.59
C VAL A 421 27.76 -5.87 -0.69
N THR A 422 28.21 -5.57 -1.92
CA THR A 422 29.35 -4.69 -2.20
C THR A 422 28.90 -3.32 -2.70
N SER A 423 29.79 -2.32 -2.64
CA SER A 423 29.50 -0.99 -3.19
C SER A 423 29.22 -1.06 -4.71
N TYR A 424 29.86 -1.96 -5.44
CA TYR A 424 29.61 -2.18 -6.86
C TYR A 424 28.18 -2.68 -7.13
N TYR A 425 27.68 -3.60 -6.29
CA TYR A 425 26.30 -4.08 -6.37
C TYR A 425 25.29 -2.97 -6.04
N LYS A 426 25.53 -2.22 -4.94
CA LYS A 426 24.67 -1.08 -4.55
C LYS A 426 24.58 -0.03 -5.67
N GLU A 427 25.72 0.33 -6.26
CA GLU A 427 25.80 1.32 -7.34
C GLU A 427 25.06 0.83 -8.59
N ALA A 428 25.21 -0.44 -8.97
CA ALA A 428 24.49 -1.05 -10.08
C ALA A 428 22.96 -1.09 -9.86
N LEU A 429 22.53 -1.32 -8.61
CA LEU A 429 21.11 -1.34 -8.22
C LEU A 429 20.51 0.06 -8.25
N ILE A 430 21.13 1.03 -7.57
CA ILE A 430 20.65 2.42 -7.45
C ILE A 430 20.63 3.11 -8.81
N SER A 431 21.62 2.86 -9.67
CA SER A 431 21.66 3.42 -11.03
C SER A 431 20.63 2.78 -12.00
N GLY A 432 19.89 1.75 -11.56
CA GLY A 432 18.93 1.03 -12.39
C GLY A 432 19.54 0.19 -13.51
N LEU A 433 20.85 0.01 -13.56
CA LEU A 433 21.54 -0.71 -14.62
C LEU A 433 21.17 -2.20 -14.65
N ILE A 434 20.91 -2.82 -13.48
CA ILE A 434 20.46 -4.22 -13.38
C ILE A 434 19.13 -4.38 -14.13
N TYR A 435 18.15 -3.52 -13.82
CA TYR A 435 16.86 -3.57 -14.47
C TYR A 435 16.95 -3.27 -15.97
N GLN A 436 17.74 -2.26 -16.36
CA GLN A 436 17.90 -1.88 -17.75
C GLN A 436 18.51 -3.01 -18.59
N TYR A 437 19.54 -3.69 -18.06
CA TYR A 437 20.14 -4.84 -18.75
C TYR A 437 19.15 -6.00 -18.85
N ALA A 438 18.50 -6.35 -17.75
CA ALA A 438 17.53 -7.45 -17.69
C ALA A 438 16.40 -7.24 -18.69
N PHE A 439 15.87 -6.03 -18.76
CA PHE A 439 14.83 -5.65 -19.70
C PHE A 439 15.28 -5.79 -21.16
N ASN A 440 16.47 -5.24 -21.51
CA ASN A 440 17.01 -5.34 -22.86
C ASN A 440 17.28 -6.79 -23.28
N PHE A 441 17.77 -7.60 -22.33
CA PHE A 441 17.99 -9.03 -22.56
C PHE A 441 16.67 -9.77 -22.77
N ALA A 442 15.69 -9.55 -21.91
CA ALA A 442 14.36 -10.14 -22.01
C ALA A 442 13.67 -9.79 -23.33
N ASP A 443 13.77 -8.54 -23.76
CA ASP A 443 13.17 -8.08 -25.02
C ASP A 443 13.82 -8.73 -26.26
N SER A 444 15.16 -8.81 -26.28
CA SER A 444 15.89 -9.40 -27.40
C SER A 444 15.80 -10.93 -27.50
N HIS A 445 15.43 -11.61 -26.42
CA HIS A 445 15.31 -13.08 -26.35
C HIS A 445 13.89 -13.54 -25.99
N ARG A 446 12.88 -12.65 -26.15
CA ARG A 446 11.51 -12.88 -25.67
C ARG A 446 10.90 -14.18 -26.20
N GLN A 447 11.10 -14.48 -27.49
CA GLN A 447 10.58 -15.72 -28.08
C GLN A 447 11.19 -16.96 -27.41
N GLU A 448 12.54 -17.04 -27.31
CA GLU A 448 13.23 -18.14 -26.67
C GLU A 448 12.83 -18.31 -25.19
N LEU A 449 12.69 -17.18 -24.46
CA LEU A 449 12.34 -17.20 -23.05
C LEU A 449 10.88 -17.60 -22.81
N ASN A 450 9.95 -17.26 -23.73
CA ASN A 450 8.54 -17.66 -23.61
C ASN A 450 8.32 -19.16 -23.83
N GLU A 451 9.18 -19.82 -24.61
CA GLU A 451 9.13 -21.27 -24.85
C GLU A 451 9.55 -22.11 -23.63
N LEU A 452 10.25 -21.50 -22.65
CA LEU A 452 10.65 -22.17 -21.41
C LEU A 452 9.51 -22.10 -20.40
N GLU A 453 9.01 -23.22 -19.92
CA GLU A 453 7.81 -23.27 -19.06
C GLU A 453 8.15 -23.12 -17.58
N THR A 454 9.28 -23.68 -17.12
CA THR A 454 9.64 -23.71 -15.70
C THR A 454 10.77 -22.77 -15.33
N ASN A 455 10.84 -22.39 -14.04
CA ASN A 455 11.93 -21.59 -13.53
C ASN A 455 13.28 -22.30 -13.63
N GLU A 456 13.33 -23.63 -13.51
CA GLU A 456 14.55 -24.42 -13.68
C GLU A 456 15.08 -24.36 -15.11
N GLU A 457 14.20 -24.37 -16.11
CA GLU A 457 14.59 -24.23 -17.51
C GLU A 457 15.13 -22.84 -17.80
N LEU A 458 14.43 -21.80 -17.29
CA LEU A 458 14.87 -20.41 -17.38
C LEU A 458 16.24 -20.21 -16.75
N VAL A 459 16.44 -20.69 -15.53
CA VAL A 459 17.72 -20.60 -14.81
C VAL A 459 18.85 -21.29 -15.60
N ARG A 460 18.61 -22.52 -16.07
CA ARG A 460 19.59 -23.24 -16.90
C ARG A 460 19.94 -22.52 -18.20
N TYR A 461 18.95 -21.91 -18.84
CA TYR A 461 19.16 -21.10 -20.04
C TYR A 461 20.02 -19.87 -19.74
N LEU A 462 19.68 -19.10 -18.68
CA LEU A 462 20.37 -17.88 -18.27
C LEU A 462 21.82 -18.18 -17.81
N ASP A 463 22.04 -19.28 -17.10
CA ASP A 463 23.38 -19.71 -16.68
C ASP A 463 24.29 -19.96 -17.91
N ARG A 464 23.78 -20.63 -18.96
CA ARG A 464 24.53 -20.87 -20.21
C ARG A 464 24.85 -19.57 -20.96
N LYS A 465 24.05 -18.52 -20.83
CA LYS A 465 24.26 -17.23 -21.51
C LYS A 465 25.26 -16.31 -20.80
N ASN A 466 25.82 -16.71 -19.64
CA ASN A 466 26.75 -15.90 -18.82
C ASN A 466 26.21 -14.47 -18.52
N ILE A 467 25.00 -14.38 -18.02
CA ILE A 467 24.29 -13.12 -17.81
C ILE A 467 25.07 -12.14 -16.94
N VAL A 468 25.65 -12.59 -15.82
CA VAL A 468 26.40 -11.74 -14.90
C VAL A 468 27.65 -11.13 -15.54
N GLY A 469 28.38 -11.93 -16.36
CA GLY A 469 29.56 -11.44 -17.08
C GLY A 469 29.19 -10.38 -18.13
N LYS A 470 28.17 -10.65 -18.94
CA LYS A 470 27.66 -9.72 -19.95
C LYS A 470 27.05 -8.44 -19.32
N PHE A 471 26.40 -8.58 -18.17
CA PHE A 471 25.94 -7.41 -17.40
C PHE A 471 27.12 -6.51 -16.99
N ALA A 472 28.21 -7.09 -16.49
CA ALA A 472 29.37 -6.30 -16.06
C ALA A 472 29.99 -5.51 -17.24
N ASP A 473 30.02 -6.10 -18.45
CA ASP A 473 30.46 -5.42 -19.65
C ASP A 473 29.49 -4.29 -20.06
N PHE A 474 28.20 -4.57 -20.04
CA PHE A 474 27.15 -3.55 -20.29
C PHE A 474 27.25 -2.38 -19.30
N ALA A 475 27.39 -2.67 -18.01
CA ALA A 475 27.51 -1.66 -16.96
C ALA A 475 28.75 -0.77 -17.16
N GLN A 476 29.88 -1.38 -17.56
CA GLN A 476 31.10 -0.62 -17.87
C GLN A 476 30.90 0.35 -19.04
N HIS A 477 30.21 -0.04 -20.10
CA HIS A 477 29.88 0.86 -21.23
C HIS A 477 28.89 1.98 -20.85
N ARG A 478 28.21 1.86 -19.69
CA ARG A 478 27.29 2.87 -19.14
C ARG A 478 27.91 3.69 -18.02
N GLY A 479 29.23 3.59 -17.83
CA GLY A 479 29.98 4.43 -16.88
C GLY A 479 30.24 3.77 -15.52
N LEU A 480 29.69 2.58 -15.22
CA LEU A 480 29.98 1.84 -13.99
C LEU A 480 31.24 0.98 -14.18
N ARG A 481 32.39 1.51 -13.76
CA ARG A 481 33.69 0.83 -13.91
C ARG A 481 33.66 -0.56 -13.30
N ARG A 482 33.98 -1.59 -14.10
CA ARG A 482 34.02 -2.99 -13.68
C ARG A 482 35.01 -3.22 -12.54
N ARG A 483 34.57 -3.91 -11.48
CA ARG A 483 35.35 -4.26 -10.26
C ARG A 483 35.23 -5.76 -10.00
N ASN A 484 36.15 -6.55 -10.60
CA ASN A 484 36.03 -8.02 -10.63
C ASN A 484 35.92 -8.67 -9.23
N LEU A 485 36.68 -8.22 -8.23
CA LEU A 485 36.61 -8.77 -6.88
C LEU A 485 35.23 -8.54 -6.23
N MET A 486 34.67 -7.34 -6.40
CA MET A 486 33.34 -7.01 -5.88
C MET A 486 32.24 -7.74 -6.63
N LEU A 487 32.38 -7.86 -7.96
CA LEU A 487 31.47 -8.64 -8.79
C LEU A 487 31.47 -10.12 -8.38
N TYR A 488 32.66 -10.67 -8.09
CA TYR A 488 32.78 -12.05 -7.62
C TYR A 488 32.12 -12.23 -6.25
N LYS A 489 32.39 -11.35 -5.30
CA LYS A 489 31.77 -11.38 -3.97
C LYS A 489 30.25 -11.27 -4.05
N SER A 490 29.70 -10.34 -4.83
CA SER A 490 28.26 -10.17 -4.99
C SER A 490 27.63 -11.03 -6.10
N ARG A 491 28.34 -12.05 -6.60
CA ARG A 491 27.89 -12.82 -7.79
C ARG A 491 26.49 -13.44 -7.59
N LYS A 492 26.23 -13.97 -6.39
CA LYS A 492 24.93 -14.56 -6.02
C LYS A 492 23.82 -13.52 -6.09
N LEU A 493 24.05 -12.33 -5.54
CA LEU A 493 23.10 -11.23 -5.57
C LEU A 493 22.83 -10.72 -6.99
N PHE A 494 23.90 -10.51 -7.78
CA PHE A 494 23.73 -10.13 -9.19
C PHE A 494 22.94 -11.18 -9.98
N ARG A 495 23.25 -12.47 -9.79
CA ARG A 495 22.52 -13.55 -10.45
C ARG A 495 21.04 -13.52 -10.05
N LYS A 496 20.73 -13.46 -8.76
CA LYS A 496 19.34 -13.39 -8.25
C LYS A 496 18.60 -12.17 -8.81
N SER A 497 19.17 -10.98 -8.72
CA SER A 497 18.52 -9.74 -9.17
C SER A 497 18.32 -9.69 -10.69
N LEU A 498 19.33 -10.10 -11.47
CA LEU A 498 19.23 -10.12 -12.93
C LEU A 498 18.20 -11.15 -13.41
N TYR A 499 18.23 -12.36 -12.84
CA TYR A 499 17.31 -13.43 -13.22
C TYR A 499 15.87 -13.10 -12.81
N ALA A 500 15.66 -12.64 -11.58
CA ALA A 500 14.37 -12.17 -11.11
C ALA A 500 13.79 -11.08 -12.03
N SER A 501 14.63 -10.09 -12.40
CA SER A 501 14.20 -9.02 -13.31
C SER A 501 13.90 -9.54 -14.72
N ILE A 502 14.64 -10.52 -15.25
CA ILE A 502 14.36 -11.13 -16.56
C ILE A 502 13.03 -11.91 -16.50
N ILE A 503 12.86 -12.76 -15.48
CA ILE A 503 11.63 -13.55 -15.27
C ILE A 503 10.41 -12.63 -15.18
N ASN A 504 10.48 -11.59 -14.39
CA ASN A 504 9.40 -10.62 -14.23
C ASN A 504 9.01 -9.86 -15.53
N ASN A 505 9.92 -9.82 -16.52
CA ASN A 505 9.65 -9.19 -17.82
C ASN A 505 9.03 -10.14 -18.86
N VAL A 506 9.02 -11.45 -18.61
CA VAL A 506 8.58 -12.45 -19.62
C VAL A 506 7.59 -13.47 -19.08
N LYS A 507 7.44 -13.57 -17.77
CA LYS A 507 6.57 -14.55 -17.12
C LYS A 507 5.53 -13.87 -16.23
N GLU A 508 4.56 -14.67 -15.76
CA GLU A 508 3.57 -14.24 -14.78
C GLU A 508 4.22 -13.91 -13.44
N THR A 509 3.59 -13.02 -12.68
CA THR A 509 4.08 -12.56 -11.37
C THR A 509 4.29 -13.73 -10.38
N GLU A 510 3.49 -14.77 -10.49
CA GLU A 510 3.62 -15.98 -9.67
C GLU A 510 4.98 -16.66 -9.85
N GLN A 511 5.43 -16.90 -11.11
CA GLN A 511 6.75 -17.48 -11.40
C GLN A 511 7.91 -16.61 -10.88
N PHE A 512 7.75 -15.29 -10.91
CA PHE A 512 8.71 -14.38 -10.28
C PHE A 512 8.81 -14.62 -8.77
N TYR A 513 7.67 -14.74 -8.07
CA TYR A 513 7.68 -15.02 -6.62
C TYR A 513 8.21 -16.43 -6.30
N GLU A 514 7.89 -17.44 -7.08
CA GLU A 514 8.49 -18.77 -6.95
C GLU A 514 10.01 -18.72 -7.03
N PHE A 515 10.54 -17.96 -8.00
CA PHE A 515 11.98 -17.82 -8.16
C PHE A 515 12.64 -17.09 -6.99
N ILE A 516 12.11 -15.93 -6.56
CA ILE A 516 12.76 -15.16 -5.47
C ILE A 516 12.64 -15.85 -4.12
N ASN A 517 11.58 -16.60 -3.89
CA ASN A 517 11.34 -17.34 -2.66
C ASN A 517 12.12 -18.65 -2.56
N SER A 518 12.64 -19.19 -3.67
CA SER A 518 13.43 -20.43 -3.68
C SER A 518 14.75 -20.34 -2.88
N ASP A 519 15.19 -19.12 -2.55
CA ASP A 519 16.40 -18.83 -1.77
C ASP A 519 16.11 -17.59 -0.91
N ASP A 520 15.08 -17.69 -0.04
CA ASP A 520 14.65 -16.63 0.86
C ASP A 520 14.59 -17.16 2.30
N ALA A 521 15.49 -16.64 3.14
CA ALA A 521 15.66 -17.12 4.52
C ALA A 521 14.38 -16.98 5.39
N VAL A 522 13.51 -15.98 5.10
CA VAL A 522 12.25 -15.80 5.83
C VAL A 522 11.25 -16.88 5.43
N VAL A 523 11.18 -17.19 4.13
CA VAL A 523 10.30 -18.26 3.59
C VAL A 523 10.79 -19.63 4.06
N GLU A 524 12.11 -19.91 3.99
CA GLU A 524 12.70 -21.15 4.51
C GLU A 524 12.40 -21.33 6.00
N ARG A 525 12.49 -20.25 6.78
CA ARG A 525 12.16 -20.29 8.21
C ARG A 525 10.68 -20.59 8.45
N ALA A 526 9.79 -20.04 7.63
CA ALA A 526 8.36 -20.32 7.72
C ALA A 526 8.03 -21.78 7.40
N ILE A 527 8.60 -22.33 6.34
CA ILE A 527 8.45 -23.75 5.99
C ILE A 527 8.88 -24.63 7.16
N LYS A 528 10.07 -24.36 7.72
CA LYS A 528 10.60 -25.12 8.85
C LYS A 528 9.69 -25.09 10.09
N VAL A 529 9.12 -23.92 10.43
CA VAL A 529 8.17 -23.77 11.55
C VAL A 529 6.91 -24.61 11.32
N LEU A 530 6.41 -24.65 10.09
CA LEU A 530 5.23 -25.41 9.71
C LEU A 530 5.50 -26.94 9.76
N GLU A 531 6.62 -27.38 9.21
CA GLU A 531 7.05 -28.79 9.20
C GLU A 531 7.34 -29.33 10.62
N GLU A 532 7.89 -28.49 11.52
CA GLU A 532 8.10 -28.84 12.92
C GLU A 532 6.79 -28.81 13.76
N GLY A 533 5.65 -28.47 13.18
CA GLY A 533 4.35 -28.34 13.88
C GLY A 533 4.28 -27.16 14.86
N LYS A 534 5.18 -26.17 14.73
CA LYS A 534 5.32 -25.01 15.64
C LYS A 534 4.59 -23.75 15.16
N ALA A 535 3.62 -23.92 14.27
CA ALA A 535 2.84 -22.80 13.75
C ALA A 535 1.94 -22.13 14.81
N PHE A 536 1.53 -22.89 15.81
CA PHE A 536 0.73 -22.39 16.93
C PHE A 536 1.66 -22.06 18.10
N PRO A 537 1.71 -20.77 18.52
CA PRO A 537 2.52 -20.38 19.66
C PRO A 537 2.08 -21.08 20.96
N GLU A 538 3.05 -21.43 21.81
CA GLU A 538 2.80 -22.08 23.09
C GLU A 538 2.80 -21.06 24.24
N ALA A 539 2.11 -21.38 25.33
CA ALA A 539 2.16 -20.60 26.57
C ALA A 539 3.59 -20.60 27.14
N PRO A 540 4.06 -19.47 27.71
CA PRO A 540 5.35 -19.44 28.38
C PRO A 540 5.42 -20.50 29.48
N GLN A 541 6.50 -21.30 29.53
CA GLN A 541 6.72 -22.22 30.63
C GLN A 541 6.84 -21.40 31.93
N LYS A 542 6.09 -21.76 32.96
CA LYS A 542 6.24 -21.16 34.29
C LYS A 542 7.67 -21.43 34.77
N ALA A 543 8.38 -20.37 35.09
CA ALA A 543 9.67 -20.54 35.80
C ALA A 543 9.49 -21.48 36.98
N PRO A 544 10.43 -22.42 37.22
CA PRO A 544 10.38 -23.26 38.41
C PRO A 544 10.20 -22.36 39.63
N SER A 545 9.16 -22.59 40.42
CA SER A 545 8.99 -21.88 41.69
C SER A 545 10.26 -22.13 42.51
N GLU A 546 11.06 -21.08 42.77
CA GLU A 546 12.10 -21.15 43.80
C GLU A 546 11.40 -21.51 45.10
N ASN A 547 11.52 -22.77 45.48
CA ASN A 547 11.17 -23.22 46.81
C ASN A 547 12.04 -22.43 47.80
N LYS A 548 11.48 -21.35 48.34
CA LYS A 548 12.04 -20.75 49.55
C LYS A 548 11.98 -21.80 50.64
N LYS A 549 13.11 -22.44 50.90
CA LYS A 549 13.38 -23.13 52.16
C LYS A 549 13.73 -22.12 53.26
#